data_75985d1713c84f4634a0eeefe8059c1b
#
_entry.id   75985d1713c84f4634a0eeefe8059c1b
#
_cell.length_a   1.000
_cell.length_b   1.000
_cell.length_c   1.000
_cell.angle_alpha   90.00
_cell.angle_beta   90.00
_cell.angle_gamma   90.00
#
_symmetry.space_group_name_H-M   'P 1'
#
loop_
_entity.id
_entity.type
_entity.pdbx_description
1 polymer ?
#
loop_
_entity_poly.entity_id
_entity_poly.type
_entity_poly.pdbx_seq_one_letter_code
_entity_poly.pdbx_strand_id
1 'polypeptide(L)'
;MKYARAIAFAALAGITIIGTGCAVGRGQETTGAYIDDVGITTAVKARFVEDKTVSATSISVETLNGTVQLSGFAKSTAEKMQAENLARAVRNVKSVRNDIVVRP
;
A
#
# COMPACT_ATOMS: atom_id res chain seq x y z
N MET A 1 -29.94 -4.24 35.79
CA MET A 1 -29.81 -3.90 35.42
C MET A 1 -28.97 -3.18 35.24
N LYS A 2 -28.82 -2.80 35.26
CA LYS A 2 -28.17 -2.05 35.14
C LYS A 2 -26.99 -2.28 35.07
N TYR A 3 -26.53 -2.77 35.41
CA TYR A 3 -25.48 -3.13 35.37
C TYR A 3 -24.92 -3.56 34.43
N ALA A 4 -25.48 -4.02 34.15
CA ALA A 4 -25.08 -4.72 33.19
C ALA A 4 -24.49 -3.98 32.18
N ARG A 5 -24.98 -3.38 31.95
CA ARG A 5 -24.58 -2.74 31.03
C ARG A 5 -23.36 -2.30 31.00
N ALA A 6 -23.16 -2.04 31.72
CA ALA A 6 -21.99 -1.47 31.75
C ALA A 6 -20.94 -2.29 31.26
N ILE A 7 -20.83 -3.04 31.68
CA ILE A 7 -19.90 -3.77 31.32
C ILE A 7 -19.43 -3.84 30.13
N ALA A 8 -20.20 -3.94 29.73
CA ALA A 8 -19.82 -4.08 28.51
C ALA A 8 -18.69 -3.34 28.09
N PHE A 9 -18.60 -2.67 28.23
CA PHE A 9 -17.71 -2.04 27.72
C PHE A 9 -16.55 -2.16 27.82
N ALA A 10 -16.78 -2.29 28.46
CA ALA A 10 -15.54 -2.35 28.81
C ALA A 10 -14.82 -3.14 27.97
N ALA A 11 -15.25 -3.99 28.06
CA ALA A 11 -14.57 -4.81 27.28
C ALA A 11 -14.08 -4.29 26.13
N LEU A 12 -14.56 -3.94 25.81
CA LEU A 12 -14.16 -3.62 24.74
C LEU A 12 -13.11 -3.03 24.57
N ALA A 13 -13.17 -2.61 25.16
CA ALA A 13 -12.25 -1.86 24.98
C ALA A 13 -11.08 -2.51 24.82
N GLY A 14 -10.92 -2.87 25.58
CA GLY A 14 -9.77 -3.30 25.50
C GLY A 14 -9.36 -3.83 24.42
N ILE A 15 -9.79 -4.28 24.20
CA ILE A 15 -9.41 -4.89 23.28
C ILE A 15 -8.75 -4.49 22.36
N THR A 16 -9.19 -4.13 22.12
CA THR A 16 -8.77 -3.69 21.19
C THR A 16 -7.53 -3.56 21.02
N ILE A 17 -7.24 -3.15 21.44
CA ILE A 17 -6.11 -2.81 21.30
C ILE A 17 -5.15 -3.55 21.15
N ILE A 18 -5.24 -4.09 21.81
CA ILE A 18 -4.36 -4.83 21.83
C ILE A 18 -3.90 -5.54 20.83
N GLY A 19 -4.61 -6.16 20.51
CA GLY A 19 -4.17 -7.01 19.59
C GLY A 19 -3.41 -6.42 18.59
N THR A 20 -3.73 -5.45 18.36
CA THR A 20 -3.14 -4.77 17.43
C THR A 20 -1.74 -4.71 17.51
N GLY A 21 -1.29 -4.14 18.37
CA GLY A 21 0.08 -3.96 18.40
C GLY A 21 0.81 -5.25 18.35
N CYS A 22 0.29 -6.19 18.94
CA CYS A 22 0.98 -7.40 18.94
C CYS A 22 1.14 -8.00 17.62
N ALA A 23 0.16 -7.99 16.90
CA ALA A 23 0.21 -8.57 15.62
C ALA A 23 1.29 -7.97 14.80
N VAL A 24 1.38 -6.76 14.82
CA VAL A 24 2.37 -6.11 14.05
C VAL A 24 3.73 -6.47 14.49
N GLY A 25 3.91 -6.50 15.71
CA GLY A 25 5.21 -6.74 16.19
C GLY A 25 5.73 -8.10 15.95
N ARG A 26 4.89 -8.99 15.53
CA ARG A 26 5.28 -10.22 15.40
C ARG A 26 6.10 -10.53 14.36
N GLY A 27 6.56 -9.83 13.78
CA GLY A 27 7.35 -10.17 12.89
C GLY A 27 7.54 -10.30 11.67
N GLN A 28 6.76 -10.01 11.12
CA GLN A 28 6.87 -10.11 9.79
C GLN A 28 7.63 -8.93 9.37
N GLU A 29 7.23 -7.79 9.65
CA GLU A 29 8.04 -6.65 9.34
C GLU A 29 7.86 -5.69 10.46
N THR A 30 8.76 -4.78 10.62
CA THR A 30 8.69 -3.82 11.70
C THR A 30 7.56 -2.86 11.41
N THR A 31 7.08 -2.22 12.45
CA THR A 31 6.06 -1.22 12.28
C THR A 31 6.53 -0.12 11.33
N GLY A 32 7.78 0.29 11.47
CA GLY A 32 8.30 1.34 10.62
C GLY A 32 8.30 0.95 9.16
N ALA A 33 8.72 -0.27 8.87
CA ALA A 33 8.76 -0.72 7.49
C ALA A 33 7.35 -0.80 6.90
N TYR A 34 6.40 -1.24 7.69
CA TYR A 34 5.03 -1.33 7.21
C TYR A 34 4.50 0.06 6.88
N ILE A 35 4.74 1.04 7.72
CA ILE A 35 4.27 2.38 7.48
C ILE A 35 4.94 2.98 6.27
N ASP A 36 6.23 2.71 6.08
CA ASP A 36 6.93 3.19 4.91
C ASP A 36 6.35 2.60 3.64
N ASP A 37 6.02 1.31 3.66
CA ASP A 37 5.44 0.66 2.50
C ASP A 37 4.08 1.26 2.14
N VAL A 38 3.26 1.55 3.14
CA VAL A 38 1.98 2.19 2.90
C VAL A 38 2.18 3.58 2.31
N GLY A 39 3.13 4.31 2.84
CA GLY A 39 3.44 5.63 2.33
C GLY A 39 3.92 5.60 0.89
N ILE A 40 4.74 4.61 0.56
CA ILE A 40 5.24 4.46 -0.80
C ILE A 40 4.08 4.15 -1.74
N THR A 41 3.23 3.19 -1.37
CA THR A 41 2.09 2.84 -2.21
C THR A 41 1.21 4.06 -2.47
N THR A 42 0.94 4.83 -1.43
CA THR A 42 0.10 6.01 -1.56
C THR A 42 0.75 7.03 -2.48
N ALA A 43 2.04 7.23 -2.33
CA ALA A 43 2.75 8.21 -3.15
C ALA A 43 2.80 7.78 -4.61
N VAL A 44 3.01 6.50 -4.87
CA VAL A 44 3.03 6.01 -6.26
C VAL A 44 1.66 6.20 -6.89
N LYS A 45 0.61 5.85 -6.17
CA LYS A 45 -0.74 6.01 -6.70
C LYS A 45 -1.05 7.47 -6.98
N ALA A 46 -0.62 8.36 -6.12
CA ALA A 46 -0.85 9.79 -6.33
C ALA A 46 -0.18 10.27 -7.59
N ARG A 47 1.04 9.79 -7.85
CA ARG A 47 1.72 10.19 -9.06
C ARG A 47 1.03 9.66 -10.30
N PHE A 48 0.49 8.46 -10.22
CA PHE A 48 -0.24 7.91 -11.34
C PHE A 48 -1.49 8.73 -11.64
N VAL A 49 -2.20 9.17 -10.61
CA VAL A 49 -3.39 9.97 -10.80
C VAL A 49 -3.07 11.30 -11.46
N GLU A 50 -1.92 11.86 -11.14
CA GLU A 50 -1.52 13.14 -11.69
C GLU A 50 -0.96 13.05 -13.09
N ASP A 51 -0.58 11.88 -13.54
CA ASP A 51 0.10 11.72 -14.81
C ASP A 51 -0.91 11.41 -15.91
N LYS A 52 -0.85 12.16 -16.99
CA LYS A 52 -1.82 12.00 -18.05
C LYS A 52 -1.61 10.77 -18.89
N THR A 53 -0.43 10.23 -18.89
CA THR A 53 -0.11 9.06 -19.69
C THR A 53 -0.56 7.79 -19.02
N VAL A 54 -0.51 7.75 -17.70
CA VAL A 54 -0.75 6.53 -16.95
C VAL A 54 -2.20 6.45 -16.50
N SER A 55 -2.83 5.30 -16.76
CA SER A 55 -4.19 5.08 -16.33
C SER A 55 -4.16 4.50 -14.92
N ALA A 56 -4.35 5.34 -13.93
CA ALA A 56 -4.23 4.93 -12.54
C ALA A 56 -5.21 3.84 -12.15
N THR A 57 -6.37 3.81 -12.78
CA THR A 57 -7.37 2.82 -12.43
C THR A 57 -7.11 1.45 -13.01
N SER A 58 -6.21 1.37 -13.96
CA SER A 58 -5.89 0.10 -14.60
C SER A 58 -4.64 -0.56 -14.04
N ILE A 59 -3.95 0.11 -13.14
CA ILE A 59 -2.70 -0.37 -12.60
C ILE A 59 -2.78 -0.48 -11.09
N SER A 60 -2.42 -1.64 -10.58
CA SER A 60 -2.39 -1.89 -9.14
C SER A 60 -0.99 -1.70 -8.61
N VAL A 61 -0.90 -1.19 -7.41
CA VAL A 61 0.38 -0.93 -6.77
C VAL A 61 0.41 -1.60 -5.42
N GLU A 62 1.46 -2.37 -5.17
CA GLU A 62 1.69 -2.97 -3.87
C GLU A 62 3.14 -2.77 -3.49
N THR A 63 3.40 -2.57 -2.23
CA THR A 63 4.76 -2.36 -1.77
C THR A 63 5.06 -3.27 -0.59
N LEU A 64 6.21 -3.91 -0.65
CA LEU A 64 6.67 -4.74 0.45
C LEU A 64 8.16 -4.51 0.65
N ASN A 65 8.53 -4.04 1.81
CA ASN A 65 9.91 -3.76 2.15
C ASN A 65 10.63 -2.88 1.14
N GLY A 66 9.92 -1.89 0.64
CA GLY A 66 10.50 -0.94 -0.30
C GLY A 66 10.47 -1.37 -1.75
N THR A 67 10.03 -2.58 -2.02
CA THR A 67 9.89 -3.04 -3.40
C THR A 67 8.46 -2.80 -3.85
N VAL A 68 8.31 -2.05 -4.92
CA VAL A 68 7.00 -1.72 -5.47
C VAL A 68 6.68 -2.68 -6.58
N GLN A 69 5.55 -3.33 -6.48
CA GLN A 69 5.09 -4.21 -7.54
C GLN A 69 3.93 -3.55 -8.28
N LEU A 70 4.08 -3.43 -9.58
CA LEU A 70 3.04 -2.87 -10.45
C LEU A 70 2.43 -3.99 -11.25
N SER A 71 1.11 -4.00 -11.36
CA SER A 71 0.43 -5.02 -12.15
C SER A 71 -0.81 -4.39 -12.78
N GLY A 72 -1.38 -5.08 -13.73
CA GLY A 72 -2.54 -4.56 -14.43
C GLY A 72 -2.24 -4.40 -15.90
N PHE A 73 -2.87 -3.43 -16.52
CA PHE A 73 -2.77 -3.27 -17.96
C PHE A 73 -2.43 -1.84 -18.36
N ALA A 74 -1.63 -1.73 -19.41
CA ALA A 74 -1.30 -0.45 -20.00
C ALA A 74 -1.62 -0.52 -21.50
N LYS A 75 -1.90 0.61 -22.09
CA LYS A 75 -2.24 0.64 -23.50
C LYS A 75 -1.03 0.60 -24.39
N SER A 76 0.11 0.92 -23.87
CA SER A 76 1.32 0.93 -24.66
C SER A 76 2.53 0.65 -23.79
N THR A 77 3.63 0.31 -24.44
CA THR A 77 4.87 0.14 -23.73
C THR A 77 5.30 1.44 -23.08
N ALA A 78 5.02 2.56 -23.73
CA ALA A 78 5.36 3.86 -23.18
C ALA A 78 4.63 4.08 -21.84
N GLU A 79 3.38 3.71 -21.76
CA GLU A 79 2.64 3.86 -20.52
C GLU A 79 3.23 2.95 -19.43
N LYS A 80 3.55 1.72 -19.79
CA LYS A 80 4.15 0.78 -18.84
C LYS A 80 5.47 1.31 -18.29
N MET A 81 6.30 1.86 -19.16
CA MET A 81 7.58 2.39 -18.73
C MET A 81 7.41 3.66 -17.90
N GLN A 82 6.45 4.48 -18.27
CA GLN A 82 6.20 5.69 -17.51
C GLN A 82 5.75 5.35 -16.08
N ALA A 83 4.90 4.34 -15.94
CA ALA A 83 4.48 3.90 -14.62
C ALA A 83 5.68 3.47 -13.80
N GLU A 84 6.59 2.74 -14.41
CA GLU A 84 7.79 2.30 -13.69
C GLU A 84 8.65 3.49 -13.29
N ASN A 85 8.83 4.44 -14.17
CA ASN A 85 9.64 5.60 -13.87
C ASN A 85 9.05 6.42 -12.74
N LEU A 86 7.74 6.58 -12.73
CA LEU A 86 7.08 7.31 -11.66
C LEU A 86 7.27 6.61 -10.33
N ALA A 87 7.16 5.30 -10.33
CA ALA A 87 7.34 4.55 -9.10
C ALA A 87 8.76 4.64 -8.58
N ARG A 88 9.74 4.55 -9.49
CA ARG A 88 11.14 4.63 -9.07
C ARG A 88 11.50 5.98 -8.49
N ALA A 89 10.80 7.02 -8.90
CA ALA A 89 11.10 8.36 -8.40
C ALA A 89 10.57 8.63 -7.00
N VAL A 90 9.75 7.76 -6.48
CA VAL A 90 9.20 7.95 -5.14
C VAL A 90 10.28 7.65 -4.10
N ARG A 91 10.36 8.53 -3.07
CA ARG A 91 11.31 8.40 -2.05
C ARG A 91 11.20 7.08 -1.35
N ASN A 92 12.26 6.50 -0.98
CA ASN A 92 12.35 5.24 -0.24
C ASN A 92 12.06 3.99 -1.04
N VAL A 93 11.79 4.11 -2.32
CA VAL A 93 11.61 2.94 -3.17
C VAL A 93 12.96 2.31 -3.43
N LYS A 94 13.09 1.03 -3.09
CA LYS A 94 14.33 0.31 -3.29
C LYS A 94 14.38 -0.34 -4.66
N SER A 95 13.28 -0.84 -5.12
CA SER A 95 13.22 -1.44 -6.45
C SER A 95 11.79 -1.47 -6.93
N VAL A 96 11.61 -1.67 -8.22
CA VAL A 96 10.28 -1.73 -8.81
C VAL A 96 10.20 -2.99 -9.66
N ARG A 97 9.15 -3.76 -9.42
CA ARG A 97 8.88 -4.92 -10.23
C ARG A 97 7.69 -4.60 -11.11
N ASN A 98 7.92 -4.52 -12.40
CA ASN A 98 6.89 -4.08 -13.32
C ASN A 98 6.28 -5.24 -14.09
N ASP A 99 5.15 -5.70 -13.60
CA ASP A 99 4.42 -6.80 -14.21
C ASP A 99 3.19 -6.32 -14.97
N ILE A 100 3.20 -5.08 -15.41
CA ILE A 100 2.10 -4.54 -16.18
C ILE A 100 2.10 -5.20 -17.57
N VAL A 101 0.92 -5.58 -18.02
CA VAL A 101 0.76 -6.20 -19.33
C VAL A 101 0.27 -5.14 -20.30
N VAL A 102 0.93 -5.06 -21.46
CA VAL A 102 0.52 -4.09 -22.47
C VAL A 102 -0.63 -4.67 -23.29
N ARG A 103 -1.74 -3.96 -23.28
CA ARG A 103 -2.90 -4.35 -24.05
C ARG A 103 -3.44 -3.16 -24.77
N PRO A 104 -3.08 -2.98 -26.03
CA PRO A 104 -3.46 -1.80 -26.84
C PRO A 104 -4.96 -1.71 -27.09
#